data_59a158fd8c53d7e6387a820e10a3de5b
#
_entry.id   59a158fd8c53d7e6387a820e10a3de5b
#
_cell.length_a   1.000
_cell.length_b   1.000
_cell.length_c   1.000
_cell.angle_alpha   90.00
_cell.angle_beta   90.00
_cell.angle_gamma   90.00
#
_symmetry.space_group_name_H-M   'P 1'
#
loop_
_entity.id
_entity.type
_entity.pdbx_description
1 polymer ?
#
loop_
_entity_poly.entity_id
_entity_poly.type
_entity_poly.pdbx_seq_one_letter_code
_entity_poly.pdbx_strand_id
1 'polypeptide(L)'
;CLLGCEKNDMPEPEKPREEEPADSTDIVDPEEPDTIVEQKDDPENGIILDMPGITLKGWVHCNRVGMPGVVVTDGTNVTVTDEKGIYRMKRNTTASHVYISSPSGYTVCVKNSVPQFYAEINQRTDIVHKDFELVRLEKDDTKHTFVAIGDPQLYRDFELSYLKEAVNDLNSWVTQSRKGECVHYIVLGDLVFDKPEYHESSKEIFSMLNAPVYNVIGNHDHVFDKSEPAVKSNDLKADTVYKRHYGPTYYSYNRGKVHYVVLDDVEYWGGSGPKYVDAVSDEQIAWLQKDLMYVDKDKAIVLCLHAPTKRRTETRSFGNREQLYALLRGYADVQILSGHTHWNSVVTDDGSGMTEHIVAAMCGNWWQPELICSEGTPIGYKIFDVDGTSFKWKYKCVGQPEQYQMRVYPLGERINILRPKNVVLNVWDWDPSWKVEYSEDNGQNYRSMFRSLNMYDITAYNAFGAKGDNTFPVGRTWIQASESDHMFYCRPSIPYNQLKIRVTSRFGNMFSTTVNIQNL
;
A
#
# COMPACT_ATOMS: atom_id res chain seq x y z
N CYS A 1 6.62 14.06 -19.41
CA CYS A 1 7.71 14.97 -19.89
C CYS A 1 9.03 14.41 -19.41
N LEU A 2 9.84 13.97 -20.37
CA LEU A 2 11.24 13.58 -20.15
C LEU A 2 12.08 14.87 -20.14
N LEU A 3 12.79 15.14 -19.08
CA LEU A 3 13.90 16.10 -19.06
C LEU A 3 15.14 15.37 -18.56
N GLY A 4 16.14 15.32 -19.47
CA GLY A 4 17.42 14.68 -19.21
C GLY A 4 18.29 15.54 -18.28
N CYS A 5 19.07 14.87 -17.44
CA CYS A 5 20.16 15.48 -16.69
C CYS A 5 21.38 15.62 -17.57
N GLU A 6 21.79 16.84 -17.86
CA GLU A 6 23.10 17.14 -18.48
C GLU A 6 24.21 17.15 -17.43
N LYS A 7 25.37 16.66 -17.85
CA LYS A 7 26.60 16.62 -17.05
C LYS A 7 27.23 18.02 -17.04
N ASN A 8 27.60 18.50 -15.86
CA ASN A 8 28.46 19.67 -15.73
C ASN A 8 29.92 19.27 -15.68
N ASP A 9 30.68 19.75 -16.67
CA ASP A 9 32.14 19.70 -16.69
C ASP A 9 32.70 20.81 -15.77
N MET A 10 33.75 20.47 -15.04
CA MET A 10 34.48 21.42 -14.20
C MET A 10 35.57 22.15 -15.02
N PRO A 11 35.83 23.43 -14.79
CA PRO A 11 36.96 24.14 -15.41
C PRO A 11 38.25 23.93 -14.64
N GLU A 12 39.33 23.90 -15.40
CA GLU A 12 40.73 23.78 -14.95
C GLU A 12 41.23 25.03 -14.20
N PRO A 13 42.27 24.87 -13.34
CA PRO A 13 42.81 25.98 -12.56
C PRO A 13 43.84 26.83 -13.33
N GLU A 14 43.72 28.16 -13.21
CA GLU A 14 44.69 29.13 -13.76
C GLU A 14 45.94 29.26 -12.92
N LYS A 15 47.07 29.56 -13.59
CA LYS A 15 48.44 29.73 -13.07
C LYS A 15 48.64 31.11 -12.41
N PRO A 16 49.59 31.26 -11.49
CA PRO A 16 49.85 32.47 -10.74
C PRO A 16 50.62 33.53 -11.56
N ARG A 17 50.28 34.81 -11.35
CA ARG A 17 51.00 35.96 -11.87
C ARG A 17 51.97 36.51 -10.85
N GLU A 18 53.12 36.99 -11.33
CA GLU A 18 54.25 37.57 -10.59
C GLU A 18 53.91 38.99 -10.05
N GLU A 19 54.51 39.30 -8.90
CA GLU A 19 54.43 40.58 -8.20
C GLU A 19 55.43 41.62 -8.70
N GLU A 20 55.01 42.86 -8.83
CA GLU A 20 55.92 44.05 -8.85
C GLU A 20 55.62 44.96 -7.64
N PRO A 21 56.63 45.66 -7.10
CA PRO A 21 56.50 46.36 -5.82
C PRO A 21 55.99 47.81 -6.01
N ALA A 22 55.06 48.23 -5.18
CA ALA A 22 54.59 49.60 -5.15
C ALA A 22 55.02 50.29 -3.85
N ASP A 23 55.59 51.45 -4.04
CA ASP A 23 55.86 52.48 -3.06
C ASP A 23 54.62 53.42 -3.01
N SER A 24 54.12 53.72 -1.83
CA SER A 24 53.79 55.08 -1.34
C SER A 24 52.79 55.08 -0.19
N THR A 25 53.16 55.83 0.78
CA THR A 25 52.41 56.25 1.97
C THR A 25 51.08 56.87 1.63
N ASP A 26 49.99 56.32 2.19
CA ASP A 26 48.71 57.01 2.31
C ASP A 26 48.03 56.82 3.67
N ILE A 27 47.41 57.85 4.07
CA ILE A 27 46.80 58.19 5.37
C ILE A 27 45.69 57.18 5.70
N VAL A 28 45.78 56.59 6.90
CA VAL A 28 44.71 55.73 7.42
C VAL A 28 43.53 56.58 7.84
N ASP A 29 42.44 56.52 7.05
CA ASP A 29 41.11 56.92 7.50
C ASP A 29 40.60 55.92 8.57
N PRO A 30 39.88 56.37 9.62
CA PRO A 30 39.36 55.48 10.62
C PRO A 30 38.33 54.52 10.01
N GLU A 31 38.61 53.22 10.15
CA GLU A 31 37.71 52.17 9.76
C GLU A 31 36.29 52.43 10.28
N GLU A 32 35.34 52.52 9.36
CA GLU A 32 33.92 52.43 9.68
C GLU A 32 33.70 51.09 10.43
N PRO A 33 32.89 51.07 11.49
CA PRO A 33 32.65 49.82 12.22
C PRO A 33 32.05 48.81 11.25
N ASP A 34 32.72 47.63 11.15
CA ASP A 34 32.20 46.47 10.43
C ASP A 34 30.73 46.28 10.77
N THR A 35 29.88 46.61 9.85
CA THR A 35 28.47 46.29 9.96
C THR A 35 28.40 44.77 10.05
N ILE A 36 28.17 44.25 11.22
CA ILE A 36 27.88 42.83 11.45
C ILE A 36 26.65 42.54 10.64
N VAL A 37 26.84 42.03 9.43
CA VAL A 37 25.75 41.52 8.60
C VAL A 37 25.17 40.32 9.33
N GLU A 38 24.05 40.54 9.97
CA GLU A 38 23.33 39.48 10.69
C GLU A 38 22.99 38.39 9.65
N GLN A 39 23.69 37.26 9.73
CA GLN A 39 23.42 36.13 8.86
C GLN A 39 21.97 35.69 9.07
N LYS A 40 21.21 35.60 7.99
CA LYS A 40 19.81 35.15 7.97
C LYS A 40 19.68 33.88 7.14
N ASP A 41 18.65 33.10 7.48
CA ASP A 41 18.28 31.97 6.63
C ASP A 41 17.98 32.44 5.20
N ASP A 42 18.65 31.80 4.25
CA ASP A 42 18.45 31.94 2.81
C ASP A 42 18.39 30.54 2.17
N PRO A 43 17.26 29.83 2.37
CA PRO A 43 17.14 28.44 1.96
C PRO A 43 17.23 28.27 0.44
N GLU A 44 16.87 29.28 -0.34
CA GLU A 44 17.01 29.24 -1.81
C GLU A 44 18.47 29.13 -2.26
N ASN A 45 19.40 29.64 -1.45
CA ASN A 45 20.84 29.53 -1.67
C ASN A 45 21.49 28.44 -0.77
N GLY A 46 20.67 27.57 -0.16
CA GLY A 46 21.14 26.45 0.66
C GLY A 46 21.60 26.86 2.06
N ILE A 47 21.34 28.10 2.50
CA ILE A 47 21.77 28.62 3.80
C ILE A 47 20.62 28.49 4.80
N ILE A 48 20.74 27.54 5.71
CA ILE A 48 19.90 27.42 6.90
C ILE A 48 20.82 27.44 8.11
N LEU A 49 20.66 28.45 8.97
CA LEU A 49 21.55 28.67 10.10
C LEU A 49 21.48 27.50 11.10
N ASP A 50 22.63 27.18 11.68
CA ASP A 50 22.71 26.23 12.78
C ASP A 50 22.13 26.83 14.05
N MET A 51 21.43 26.01 14.81
CA MET A 51 20.85 26.39 16.10
C MET A 51 21.23 25.35 17.17
N PRO A 52 21.49 25.78 18.39
CA PRO A 52 21.80 24.86 19.49
C PRO A 52 20.74 23.79 19.69
N GLY A 53 21.17 22.52 19.74
CA GLY A 53 20.27 21.37 19.92
C GLY A 53 19.57 20.88 18.66
N ILE A 54 19.70 21.56 17.52
CA ILE A 54 19.20 21.13 16.21
C ILE A 54 20.28 20.33 15.51
N THR A 55 19.95 19.10 15.12
CA THR A 55 20.87 18.18 14.43
C THR A 55 20.30 17.66 13.11
N LEU A 56 19.09 18.08 12.75
CA LEU A 56 18.43 17.80 11.46
C LEU A 56 17.64 19.03 11.03
N LYS A 57 17.92 19.51 9.82
CA LYS A 57 17.29 20.68 9.24
C LYS A 57 17.18 20.54 7.73
N GLY A 58 16.36 21.36 7.11
CA GLY A 58 16.22 21.42 5.66
C GLY A 58 15.08 22.30 5.22
N TRP A 59 14.85 22.32 3.94
CA TRP A 59 13.88 23.15 3.25
C TRP A 59 12.88 22.29 2.46
N VAL A 60 11.60 22.55 2.64
CA VAL A 60 10.54 21.98 1.81
C VAL A 60 9.99 23.08 0.91
N HIS A 61 10.03 22.86 -0.40
CA HIS A 61 9.64 23.88 -1.36
C HIS A 61 8.88 23.29 -2.57
N CYS A 62 8.19 24.16 -3.29
CA CYS A 62 7.64 23.87 -4.61
C CYS A 62 8.10 24.99 -5.56
N ASN A 63 8.81 24.62 -6.64
CA ASN A 63 9.38 25.60 -7.59
C ASN A 63 10.19 26.71 -6.89
N ARG A 64 11.06 26.37 -5.93
CA ARG A 64 11.89 27.29 -5.11
C ARG A 64 11.08 28.27 -4.24
N VAL A 65 9.80 28.01 -4.01
CA VAL A 65 8.99 28.72 -3.02
C VAL A 65 8.79 27.83 -1.81
N GLY A 66 9.18 28.31 -0.63
CA GLY A 66 9.06 27.55 0.61
C GLY A 66 7.60 27.18 0.92
N MET A 67 7.42 25.97 1.41
CA MET A 67 6.11 25.40 1.74
C MET A 67 5.92 25.33 3.25
N PRO A 68 5.11 26.23 3.86
CA PRO A 68 4.83 26.19 5.29
C PRO A 68 3.89 25.06 5.68
N GLY A 69 3.97 24.61 6.92
CA GLY A 69 3.03 23.65 7.51
C GLY A 69 3.17 22.21 6.99
N VAL A 70 4.27 21.88 6.30
CA VAL A 70 4.53 20.49 5.86
C VAL A 70 5.09 19.70 7.04
N VAL A 71 4.47 18.58 7.35
CA VAL A 71 4.93 17.66 8.40
C VAL A 71 6.20 16.94 7.97
N VAL A 72 7.22 16.97 8.82
CA VAL A 72 8.52 16.32 8.63
C VAL A 72 8.84 15.46 9.84
N THR A 73 9.38 14.27 9.60
CA THR A 73 9.68 13.30 10.64
C THR A 73 10.96 12.53 10.37
N ASP A 74 11.59 12.02 11.41
CA ASP A 74 12.66 11.03 11.35
C ASP A 74 12.22 9.61 11.80
N GLY A 75 10.90 9.39 11.84
CA GLY A 75 10.28 8.16 12.33
C GLY A 75 10.01 8.14 13.83
N THR A 76 10.56 9.09 14.59
CA THR A 76 10.34 9.21 16.04
C THR A 76 9.89 10.62 16.42
N ASN A 77 10.60 11.61 15.92
CA ASN A 77 10.30 13.01 16.12
C ASN A 77 9.50 13.55 14.94
N VAL A 78 8.57 14.45 15.22
CA VAL A 78 7.73 15.09 14.21
C VAL A 78 7.80 16.60 14.41
N THR A 79 7.96 17.33 13.33
CA THR A 79 7.93 18.81 13.28
C THR A 79 7.16 19.27 12.06
N VAL A 80 6.99 20.57 11.92
CA VAL A 80 6.42 21.20 10.72
C VAL A 80 7.33 22.28 10.19
N THR A 81 7.25 22.56 8.91
CA THR A 81 7.97 23.67 8.28
C THR A 81 7.39 25.02 8.71
N ASP A 82 8.27 26.01 8.89
CA ASP A 82 7.91 27.41 9.18
C ASP A 82 7.38 28.17 7.95
N GLU A 83 7.11 29.47 8.09
CA GLU A 83 6.62 30.37 7.02
C GLU A 83 7.52 30.40 5.78
N LYS A 84 8.80 30.08 5.92
CA LYS A 84 9.77 29.99 4.82
C LYS A 84 9.93 28.58 4.25
N GLY A 85 9.19 27.60 4.77
CA GLY A 85 9.33 26.19 4.42
C GLY A 85 10.52 25.49 5.09
N ILE A 86 11.14 26.09 6.10
CA ILE A 86 12.29 25.51 6.80
C ILE A 86 11.80 24.64 7.96
N TYR A 87 12.38 23.45 8.08
CA TYR A 87 12.21 22.62 9.28
C TYR A 87 13.48 22.44 10.06
N ARG A 88 13.36 22.30 11.37
CA ARG A 88 14.44 22.05 12.30
C ARG A 88 13.99 21.10 13.40
N MET A 89 14.81 20.09 13.71
CA MET A 89 14.56 19.18 14.82
C MET A 89 15.85 18.60 15.39
N LYS A 90 15.77 18.11 16.61
CA LYS A 90 16.78 17.19 17.15
C LYS A 90 16.45 15.81 16.58
N ARG A 91 17.36 15.21 15.78
CA ARG A 91 17.15 13.89 15.20
C ARG A 91 17.19 12.78 16.24
N ASN A 92 16.50 11.69 15.99
CA ASN A 92 16.79 10.42 16.62
C ASN A 92 18.11 9.86 16.05
N THR A 93 19.04 9.47 16.92
CA THR A 93 20.37 9.01 16.52
C THR A 93 20.37 7.67 15.79
N THR A 94 19.29 6.91 15.88
CA THR A 94 19.11 5.62 15.19
C THR A 94 18.28 5.75 13.91
N ALA A 95 17.71 6.92 13.62
CA ALA A 95 16.90 7.14 12.42
C ALA A 95 17.73 6.94 11.14
N SER A 96 17.25 6.12 10.22
CA SER A 96 17.86 5.88 8.91
C SER A 96 17.43 6.89 7.87
N HIS A 97 16.25 7.48 8.02
CA HIS A 97 15.64 8.40 7.06
C HIS A 97 15.03 9.62 7.77
N VAL A 98 14.96 10.72 7.01
CA VAL A 98 14.04 11.83 7.26
C VAL A 98 13.05 11.85 6.11
N TYR A 99 11.78 12.15 6.38
CA TYR A 99 10.74 12.13 5.38
C TYR A 99 9.61 13.11 5.68
N ILE A 100 8.83 13.43 4.64
CA ILE A 100 7.72 14.37 4.71
C ILE A 100 6.39 13.63 4.54
N SER A 101 5.35 14.10 5.23
CA SER A 101 3.96 13.79 4.88
C SER A 101 3.51 14.77 3.78
N SER A 102 3.51 14.29 2.53
CA SER A 102 3.16 15.16 1.39
C SER A 102 1.77 15.77 1.57
N PRO A 103 1.61 17.10 1.51
CA PRO A 103 0.31 17.76 1.69
C PRO A 103 -0.62 17.51 0.49
N SER A 104 -1.93 17.64 0.71
CA SER A 104 -2.94 17.62 -0.36
C SER A 104 -2.66 18.68 -1.41
N GLY A 105 -2.97 18.39 -2.67
CA GLY A 105 -2.67 19.25 -3.82
C GLY A 105 -1.24 19.15 -4.32
N TYR A 106 -0.39 18.36 -3.66
CA TYR A 106 1.01 18.16 -4.03
C TYR A 106 1.41 16.70 -4.09
N THR A 107 2.46 16.43 -4.82
CA THR A 107 3.14 15.13 -4.88
C THR A 107 4.64 15.34 -4.82
N VAL A 108 5.41 14.28 -4.84
CA VAL A 108 6.88 14.28 -4.94
C VAL A 108 7.32 13.67 -6.27
N CYS A 109 8.56 13.88 -6.64
CA CYS A 109 9.17 13.16 -7.76
C CYS A 109 9.03 11.64 -7.56
N VAL A 110 8.85 10.90 -8.65
CA VAL A 110 8.73 9.44 -8.63
C VAL A 110 9.92 8.84 -9.39
N LYS A 111 10.63 7.92 -8.76
CA LYS A 111 11.74 7.21 -9.36
C LYS A 111 11.46 5.71 -9.35
N ASN A 112 11.43 5.07 -10.52
CA ASN A 112 11.10 3.64 -10.65
C ASN A 112 9.87 3.25 -9.83
N SER A 113 8.74 3.92 -10.04
CA SER A 113 7.47 3.81 -9.30
C SER A 113 7.48 4.34 -7.86
N VAL A 114 8.63 4.45 -7.19
CA VAL A 114 8.73 4.84 -5.77
C VAL A 114 8.70 6.36 -5.61
N PRO A 115 7.73 6.93 -4.87
CA PRO A 115 7.68 8.35 -4.57
C PRO A 115 8.82 8.76 -3.63
N GLN A 116 9.52 9.86 -3.96
CA GLN A 116 10.73 10.32 -3.27
C GLN A 116 10.39 11.33 -2.15
N PHE A 117 9.58 10.91 -1.19
CA PHE A 117 9.20 11.72 -0.04
C PHE A 117 10.20 11.62 1.13
N TYR A 118 11.28 10.87 0.98
CA TYR A 118 12.27 10.57 2.00
C TYR A 118 13.70 10.79 1.53
N ALA A 119 14.61 10.95 2.48
CA ALA A 119 16.05 11.00 2.24
C ALA A 119 16.80 10.23 3.34
N GLU A 120 17.85 9.51 2.94
CA GLU A 120 18.71 8.80 3.88
C GLU A 120 19.50 9.77 4.79
N ILE A 121 19.63 9.42 6.06
CA ILE A 121 20.42 10.15 7.05
C ILE A 121 21.84 9.57 7.08
N ASN A 122 22.83 10.41 6.80
CA ASN A 122 24.22 10.04 7.03
C ASN A 122 24.54 10.11 8.53
N GLN A 123 24.77 8.96 9.15
CA GLN A 123 25.06 8.86 10.58
C GLN A 123 26.44 9.44 10.99
N ARG A 124 27.31 9.74 10.02
CA ARG A 124 28.66 10.28 10.27
C ARG A 124 28.69 11.80 10.40
N THR A 125 27.59 12.48 10.12
CA THR A 125 27.48 13.94 10.23
C THR A 125 26.75 14.35 11.50
N ASP A 126 27.25 15.34 12.22
CA ASP A 126 26.63 15.87 13.44
C ASP A 126 25.31 16.59 13.11
N ILE A 127 25.34 17.41 12.05
CA ILE A 127 24.16 18.13 11.55
C ILE A 127 23.85 17.60 10.14
N VAL A 128 22.63 17.14 9.95
CA VAL A 128 22.11 16.63 8.69
C VAL A 128 21.24 17.70 8.03
N HIS A 129 21.51 17.99 6.76
CA HIS A 129 20.72 18.90 5.93
C HIS A 129 20.08 18.10 4.79
N LYS A 130 18.74 18.13 4.70
CA LYS A 130 17.97 17.47 3.63
C LYS A 130 16.81 18.32 3.18
N ASP A 131 16.76 18.63 1.90
CA ASP A 131 15.69 19.40 1.28
C ASP A 131 14.72 18.47 0.55
N PHE A 132 13.47 18.93 0.41
CA PHE A 132 12.42 18.21 -0.31
C PHE A 132 11.73 19.12 -1.30
N GLU A 133 11.61 18.68 -2.53
CA GLU A 133 10.85 19.36 -3.56
C GLU A 133 9.48 18.72 -3.72
N LEU A 134 8.45 19.55 -3.59
CA LEU A 134 7.07 19.19 -3.88
C LEU A 134 6.70 19.61 -5.31
N VAL A 135 5.91 18.78 -5.95
CA VAL A 135 5.33 19.05 -7.27
C VAL A 135 3.83 19.30 -7.10
N ARG A 136 3.35 20.45 -7.55
CA ARG A 136 1.93 20.75 -7.51
C ARG A 136 1.16 19.82 -8.45
N LEU A 137 0.08 19.23 -7.97
CA LEU A 137 -0.82 18.45 -8.81
C LEU A 137 -1.56 19.39 -9.77
N GLU A 138 -1.67 18.99 -11.04
CA GLU A 138 -2.41 19.74 -12.05
C GLU A 138 -3.93 19.70 -11.82
N LYS A 139 -4.39 18.72 -11.04
CA LYS A 139 -5.80 18.45 -10.80
C LYS A 139 -6.12 18.48 -9.32
N ASP A 140 -7.35 18.86 -9.02
CA ASP A 140 -7.92 18.72 -7.67
C ASP A 140 -7.90 17.26 -7.25
N ASP A 141 -7.21 16.96 -6.16
CA ASP A 141 -7.10 15.64 -5.58
C ASP A 141 -8.20 15.34 -4.55
N THR A 142 -9.18 16.23 -4.37
CA THR A 142 -10.38 15.98 -3.56
C THR A 142 -11.18 14.80 -4.11
N LYS A 143 -11.14 14.64 -5.44
CA LYS A 143 -11.60 13.44 -6.15
C LYS A 143 -10.40 12.72 -6.76
N HIS A 144 -10.20 11.50 -6.33
CA HIS A 144 -9.10 10.69 -6.83
C HIS A 144 -9.43 9.20 -6.79
N THR A 145 -8.65 8.42 -7.51
CA THR A 145 -8.72 6.96 -7.49
C THR A 145 -7.42 6.41 -6.90
N PHE A 146 -7.53 5.45 -6.00
CA PHE A 146 -6.37 4.63 -5.66
C PHE A 146 -6.67 3.15 -5.88
N VAL A 147 -5.61 2.39 -6.15
CA VAL A 147 -5.72 0.95 -6.38
C VAL A 147 -4.84 0.21 -5.38
N ALA A 148 -5.46 -0.69 -4.62
CA ALA A 148 -4.77 -1.56 -3.69
C ALA A 148 -4.44 -2.90 -4.35
N ILE A 149 -3.20 -3.34 -4.20
CA ILE A 149 -2.63 -4.56 -4.79
C ILE A 149 -2.06 -5.38 -3.64
N GLY A 150 -2.56 -6.60 -3.43
CA GLY A 150 -2.04 -7.52 -2.43
C GLY A 150 -0.91 -8.38 -3.01
N ASP A 151 0.09 -8.67 -2.23
CA ASP A 151 1.02 -9.81 -2.29
C ASP A 151 1.47 -10.23 -3.71
N PRO A 152 2.34 -9.46 -4.39
CA PRO A 152 2.94 -9.88 -5.67
C PRO A 152 3.86 -11.10 -5.53
N GLN A 153 4.53 -11.28 -4.42
CA GLN A 153 5.33 -12.43 -3.97
C GLN A 153 6.21 -13.07 -5.08
N LEU A 154 7.11 -12.29 -5.64
CA LEU A 154 8.04 -12.78 -6.67
C LEU A 154 9.10 -13.73 -6.07
N TYR A 155 9.26 -14.89 -6.68
CA TYR A 155 10.20 -15.92 -6.26
C TYR A 155 11.00 -16.54 -7.42
N ARG A 156 10.47 -16.54 -8.63
CA ARG A 156 11.04 -17.19 -9.83
C ARG A 156 10.89 -16.29 -11.05
N ASP A 157 11.82 -16.40 -11.98
CA ASP A 157 11.88 -15.54 -13.18
C ASP A 157 10.59 -15.54 -14.02
N PHE A 158 9.95 -16.69 -14.16
CA PHE A 158 8.72 -16.76 -14.96
C PHE A 158 7.54 -15.98 -14.34
N GLU A 159 7.55 -15.74 -13.03
CA GLU A 159 6.51 -14.98 -12.32
C GLU A 159 6.55 -13.50 -12.69
N LEU A 160 7.71 -13.00 -13.13
CA LEU A 160 7.85 -11.64 -13.65
C LEU A 160 6.91 -11.39 -14.86
N SER A 161 6.73 -12.40 -15.71
CA SER A 161 5.81 -12.28 -16.86
C SER A 161 4.36 -12.18 -16.42
N TYR A 162 3.95 -12.96 -15.43
CA TYR A 162 2.58 -12.90 -14.87
C TYR A 162 2.30 -11.56 -14.18
N LEU A 163 3.25 -11.07 -13.36
CA LEU A 163 3.11 -9.77 -12.75
C LEU A 163 3.05 -8.65 -13.81
N LYS A 164 3.88 -8.73 -14.85
CA LYS A 164 3.87 -7.78 -15.95
C LYS A 164 2.54 -7.78 -16.71
N GLU A 165 1.94 -8.94 -16.94
CA GLU A 165 0.62 -9.05 -17.55
C GLU A 165 -0.46 -8.42 -16.67
N ALA A 166 -0.44 -8.67 -15.37
CA ALA A 166 -1.37 -8.08 -14.41
C ALA A 166 -1.24 -6.55 -14.33
N VAL A 167 -0.02 -6.03 -14.31
CA VAL A 167 0.25 -4.58 -14.32
C VAL A 167 -0.16 -3.95 -15.66
N ASN A 168 0.00 -4.63 -16.78
CA ASN A 168 -0.50 -4.18 -18.09
C ASN A 168 -2.02 -4.10 -18.13
N ASP A 169 -2.73 -5.09 -17.58
CA ASP A 169 -4.19 -5.05 -17.46
C ASP A 169 -4.64 -3.84 -16.64
N LEU A 170 -4.01 -3.64 -15.47
CA LEU A 170 -4.28 -2.50 -14.59
C LEU A 170 -4.02 -1.17 -15.29
N ASN A 171 -2.86 -1.00 -15.94
CA ASN A 171 -2.51 0.21 -16.66
C ASN A 171 -3.48 0.50 -17.81
N SER A 172 -3.89 -0.53 -18.54
CA SER A 172 -4.88 -0.43 -19.60
C SER A 172 -6.22 0.02 -19.06
N TRP A 173 -6.67 -0.56 -17.96
CA TRP A 173 -7.91 -0.19 -17.30
C TRP A 173 -7.89 1.28 -16.82
N VAL A 174 -6.82 1.71 -16.14
CA VAL A 174 -6.67 3.09 -15.66
C VAL A 174 -6.67 4.07 -16.83
N THR A 175 -5.91 3.78 -17.89
CA THR A 175 -5.82 4.63 -19.08
C THR A 175 -7.17 4.83 -19.76
N GLN A 176 -8.02 3.79 -19.77
CA GLN A 176 -9.34 3.84 -20.40
C GLN A 176 -10.40 4.44 -19.49
N SER A 177 -10.41 4.07 -18.20
CA SER A 177 -11.51 4.34 -17.27
C SER A 177 -11.25 5.55 -16.35
N ARG A 178 -9.98 5.98 -16.19
CA ARG A 178 -9.57 7.06 -15.28
C ARG A 178 -8.73 8.13 -15.96
N LYS A 179 -8.91 8.28 -17.27
CA LYS A 179 -8.19 9.27 -18.05
C LYS A 179 -8.38 10.67 -17.46
N GLY A 180 -7.27 11.22 -17.03
CA GLY A 180 -7.27 12.58 -16.54
C GLY A 180 -7.63 12.74 -15.06
N GLU A 181 -7.77 11.66 -14.30
CA GLU A 181 -7.94 11.68 -12.84
C GLU A 181 -6.60 11.61 -12.10
N CYS A 182 -6.58 12.02 -10.83
CA CYS A 182 -5.48 11.72 -9.92
C CYS A 182 -5.54 10.23 -9.55
N VAL A 183 -4.51 9.47 -9.90
CA VAL A 183 -4.43 8.05 -9.59
C VAL A 183 -3.12 7.77 -8.87
N HIS A 184 -3.16 6.91 -7.85
CA HIS A 184 -1.98 6.33 -7.21
C HIS A 184 -2.23 4.87 -6.82
N TYR A 185 -1.17 4.17 -6.47
CA TYR A 185 -1.22 2.74 -6.18
C TYR A 185 -0.64 2.46 -4.80
N ILE A 186 -1.14 1.40 -4.17
CA ILE A 186 -0.66 0.93 -2.87
C ILE A 186 -0.45 -0.58 -2.99
N VAL A 187 0.78 -1.04 -2.78
CA VAL A 187 1.11 -2.47 -2.68
C VAL A 187 1.19 -2.84 -1.21
N LEU A 188 0.40 -3.84 -0.82
CA LEU A 188 0.14 -4.20 0.58
C LEU A 188 1.13 -5.24 1.14
N GLY A 189 2.41 -5.10 0.77
CA GLY A 189 3.48 -5.96 1.27
C GLY A 189 3.68 -7.24 0.47
N ASP A 190 4.67 -8.03 0.90
CA ASP A 190 5.09 -9.26 0.24
C ASP A 190 5.34 -9.05 -1.26
N LEU A 191 6.16 -8.02 -1.58
CA LEU A 191 6.57 -7.74 -2.95
C LEU A 191 7.40 -8.89 -3.53
N VAL A 192 8.18 -9.53 -2.67
CA VAL A 192 8.97 -10.73 -2.99
C VAL A 192 8.66 -11.86 -2.00
N PHE A 193 9.08 -13.08 -2.30
CA PHE A 193 8.95 -14.23 -1.40
C PHE A 193 10.33 -14.70 -0.93
N ASP A 194 10.88 -14.05 0.11
CA ASP A 194 12.23 -14.30 0.66
C ASP A 194 13.35 -14.18 -0.42
N LYS A 195 13.13 -13.35 -1.46
CA LYS A 195 13.99 -13.21 -2.64
C LYS A 195 14.30 -11.74 -2.94
N PRO A 196 15.17 -11.11 -2.14
CA PRO A 196 15.42 -9.67 -2.24
C PRO A 196 15.96 -9.23 -3.61
N GLU A 197 16.55 -10.15 -4.38
CA GLU A 197 17.01 -9.89 -5.74
C GLU A 197 15.90 -9.48 -6.71
N TYR A 198 14.63 -9.76 -6.42
CA TYR A 198 13.51 -9.40 -7.28
C TYR A 198 12.93 -8.00 -7.00
N HIS A 199 13.37 -7.28 -5.96
CA HIS A 199 12.85 -5.93 -5.68
C HIS A 199 13.07 -4.95 -6.84
N GLU A 200 14.24 -4.99 -7.52
CA GLU A 200 14.47 -4.11 -8.68
C GLU A 200 13.50 -4.44 -9.83
N SER A 201 13.37 -5.72 -10.17
CA SER A 201 12.42 -6.15 -11.22
C SER A 201 10.97 -5.80 -10.87
N SER A 202 10.59 -5.90 -9.61
CA SER A 202 9.27 -5.47 -9.12
C SER A 202 9.05 -3.98 -9.38
N LYS A 203 10.01 -3.12 -8.99
CA LYS A 203 9.93 -1.67 -9.22
C LYS A 203 9.87 -1.32 -10.72
N GLU A 204 10.67 -2.00 -11.55
CA GLU A 204 10.64 -1.81 -13.00
C GLU A 204 9.28 -2.14 -13.60
N ILE A 205 8.65 -3.25 -13.18
CA ILE A 205 7.32 -3.63 -13.65
C ILE A 205 6.28 -2.60 -13.20
N PHE A 206 6.27 -2.22 -11.92
CA PHE A 206 5.33 -1.22 -11.42
C PHE A 206 5.55 0.18 -12.00
N SER A 207 6.76 0.51 -12.49
CA SER A 207 7.02 1.79 -13.16
C SER A 207 6.21 1.97 -14.45
N MET A 208 5.69 0.89 -15.04
CA MET A 208 4.79 0.93 -16.20
C MET A 208 3.45 1.64 -15.89
N LEU A 209 3.09 1.80 -14.61
CA LEU A 209 1.87 2.49 -14.18
C LEU A 209 1.97 4.02 -14.30
N ASN A 210 3.17 4.57 -14.49
CA ASN A 210 3.43 6.01 -14.65
C ASN A 210 2.80 6.91 -13.56
N ALA A 211 2.68 6.39 -12.34
CA ALA A 211 2.13 7.10 -11.18
C ALA A 211 2.78 6.58 -9.89
N PRO A 212 2.67 7.31 -8.76
CA PRO A 212 3.26 6.86 -7.50
C PRO A 212 2.71 5.52 -7.03
N VAL A 213 3.60 4.61 -6.63
CA VAL A 213 3.30 3.34 -5.99
C VAL A 213 3.86 3.40 -4.57
N TYR A 214 2.97 3.49 -3.60
CA TYR A 214 3.30 3.44 -2.18
C TYR A 214 3.37 1.97 -1.73
N ASN A 215 4.37 1.61 -0.96
CA ASN A 215 4.62 0.22 -0.61
C ASN A 215 4.52 0.02 0.90
N VAL A 216 3.87 -1.04 1.31
CA VAL A 216 3.88 -1.59 2.65
C VAL A 216 4.95 -2.68 2.69
N ILE A 217 5.63 -2.88 3.80
CA ILE A 217 6.51 -4.03 3.99
C ILE A 217 5.69 -5.25 4.43
N GLY A 218 5.97 -6.43 3.86
CA GLY A 218 5.37 -7.70 4.29
C GLY A 218 6.39 -8.63 4.93
N ASN A 219 5.94 -9.76 5.47
CA ASN A 219 6.81 -10.68 6.19
C ASN A 219 7.87 -11.33 5.29
N HIS A 220 7.61 -11.48 3.99
CA HIS A 220 8.57 -12.02 3.01
C HIS A 220 9.52 -10.97 2.41
N ASP A 221 9.30 -9.68 2.69
CA ASP A 221 10.21 -8.60 2.32
C ASP A 221 11.34 -8.39 3.34
N HIS A 222 11.22 -8.97 4.53
CA HIS A 222 12.25 -8.96 5.56
C HIS A 222 13.39 -9.92 5.19
N VAL A 223 14.63 -9.46 5.34
CA VAL A 223 15.82 -10.26 5.10
C VAL A 223 16.56 -10.50 6.40
N PHE A 224 16.66 -11.75 6.80
CA PHE A 224 17.20 -12.11 8.09
C PHE A 224 18.17 -13.28 8.03
N ASP A 225 19.24 -13.23 8.85
CA ASP A 225 20.16 -14.35 9.03
C ASP A 225 19.54 -15.40 9.96
N LYS A 226 19.17 -16.53 9.38
CA LYS A 226 18.54 -17.66 10.10
C LYS A 226 19.45 -18.30 11.16
N SER A 227 20.75 -18.00 11.16
CA SER A 227 21.71 -18.48 12.17
C SER A 227 21.69 -17.67 13.47
N GLU A 228 21.15 -16.45 13.45
CA GLU A 228 21.02 -15.62 14.65
C GLU A 228 19.85 -16.07 15.54
N PRO A 229 19.95 -15.90 16.87
CA PRO A 229 18.84 -16.16 17.78
C PRO A 229 17.62 -15.29 17.47
N ALA A 230 16.41 -15.83 17.67
CA ALA A 230 15.18 -15.06 17.52
C ALA A 230 15.04 -14.04 18.67
N VAL A 231 15.17 -12.74 18.35
CA VAL A 231 15.02 -11.62 19.29
C VAL A 231 14.34 -10.44 18.61
N LYS A 232 13.53 -9.69 19.36
CA LYS A 232 12.76 -8.54 18.84
C LYS A 232 13.63 -7.48 18.14
N SER A 233 14.86 -7.25 18.60
CA SER A 233 15.78 -6.27 18.00
C SER A 233 16.25 -6.62 16.57
N ASN A 234 15.96 -7.81 16.07
CA ASN A 234 16.28 -8.20 14.70
C ASN A 234 15.42 -7.49 13.66
N ASP A 235 14.25 -7.01 14.04
CA ASP A 235 13.32 -6.28 13.18
C ASP A 235 14.00 -5.13 12.43
N LEU A 236 14.73 -4.27 13.14
CA LEU A 236 15.49 -3.16 12.55
C LEU A 236 16.56 -3.58 11.54
N LYS A 237 17.05 -4.82 11.63
CA LYS A 237 18.02 -5.37 10.68
C LYS A 237 17.33 -6.00 9.49
N ALA A 238 16.22 -6.70 9.75
CA ALA A 238 15.49 -7.47 8.76
C ALA A 238 14.88 -6.58 7.67
N ASP A 239 14.46 -5.36 8.01
CA ASP A 239 13.86 -4.39 7.10
C ASP A 239 14.90 -3.57 6.27
N THR A 240 16.20 -3.74 6.55
CA THR A 240 17.27 -2.93 5.95
C THR A 240 17.28 -3.01 4.43
N VAL A 241 17.02 -4.18 3.85
CA VAL A 241 17.00 -4.36 2.39
C VAL A 241 15.80 -3.66 1.80
N TYR A 242 14.62 -3.84 2.37
CA TYR A 242 13.40 -3.12 1.97
C TYR A 242 13.63 -1.60 1.98
N LYS A 243 14.20 -1.06 3.05
CA LYS A 243 14.48 0.38 3.20
C LYS A 243 15.38 0.94 2.09
N ARG A 244 16.33 0.17 1.56
CA ARG A 244 17.16 0.59 0.42
C ARG A 244 16.37 0.73 -0.88
N HIS A 245 15.30 -0.04 -1.04
CA HIS A 245 14.49 -0.04 -2.25
C HIS A 245 13.33 0.93 -2.19
N TYR A 246 12.68 1.09 -1.02
CA TYR A 246 11.39 1.76 -0.87
C TYR A 246 11.39 2.89 0.18
N GLY A 247 12.45 3.07 0.95
CA GLY A 247 12.55 4.07 2.02
C GLY A 247 11.98 3.56 3.36
N PRO A 248 11.42 4.46 4.20
CA PRO A 248 10.93 4.09 5.52
C PRO A 248 9.80 3.07 5.46
N THR A 249 9.72 2.17 6.45
CA THR A 249 8.69 1.12 6.52
C THR A 249 7.34 1.65 7.02
N TYR A 250 7.32 2.82 7.70
CA TYR A 250 6.10 3.50 8.08
C TYR A 250 6.19 5.00 7.78
N TYR A 251 5.09 5.56 7.29
CA TYR A 251 5.00 6.94 6.81
C TYR A 251 3.55 7.35 6.56
N SER A 252 3.33 8.63 6.27
CA SER A 252 2.02 9.16 5.88
C SER A 252 2.11 10.08 4.65
N TYR A 253 0.98 10.31 4.02
CA TYR A 253 0.81 11.31 2.95
C TYR A 253 -0.67 11.68 2.81
N ASN A 254 -0.96 12.79 2.13
CA ASN A 254 -2.32 13.28 1.97
C ASN A 254 -2.75 13.32 0.50
N ARG A 255 -4.04 13.07 0.26
CA ARG A 255 -4.73 13.34 -1.00
C ARG A 255 -6.13 13.89 -0.69
N GLY A 256 -6.42 15.11 -1.14
CA GLY A 256 -7.68 15.76 -0.86
C GLY A 256 -8.01 15.78 0.64
N LYS A 257 -9.14 15.18 1.01
CA LYS A 257 -9.57 15.04 2.41
C LYS A 257 -9.22 13.70 3.03
N VAL A 258 -8.27 12.98 2.48
CA VAL A 258 -7.83 11.67 3.00
C VAL A 258 -6.38 11.74 3.45
N HIS A 259 -6.13 11.29 4.64
CA HIS A 259 -4.81 11.05 5.19
C HIS A 259 -4.50 9.55 5.11
N TYR A 260 -3.47 9.20 4.37
CA TYR A 260 -2.98 7.84 4.18
C TYR A 260 -1.86 7.57 5.17
N VAL A 261 -1.97 6.46 5.88
CA VAL A 261 -0.97 5.99 6.84
C VAL A 261 -0.51 4.61 6.42
N VAL A 262 0.76 4.42 6.28
CA VAL A 262 1.40 3.11 6.06
C VAL A 262 2.14 2.75 7.32
N LEU A 263 1.92 1.55 7.86
CA LEU A 263 2.64 1.04 9.02
C LEU A 263 3.25 -0.33 8.69
N ASP A 264 4.33 -0.63 9.40
CA ASP A 264 4.95 -1.94 9.47
C ASP A 264 4.30 -2.71 10.61
N ASP A 265 3.52 -3.71 10.28
CA ASP A 265 2.78 -4.53 11.23
C ASP A 265 3.33 -5.96 11.36
N VAL A 266 4.55 -6.15 10.90
CA VAL A 266 5.29 -7.41 11.00
C VAL A 266 6.50 -7.22 11.92
N GLU A 267 6.32 -7.46 13.21
CA GLU A 267 7.44 -7.44 14.16
C GLU A 267 8.27 -8.72 13.99
N TYR A 268 9.39 -8.63 13.28
CA TYR A 268 10.18 -9.78 12.81
C TYR A 268 11.31 -10.15 13.78
N TRP A 269 11.21 -11.33 14.40
CA TRP A 269 12.18 -11.81 15.40
C TRP A 269 13.28 -12.72 14.82
N GLY A 270 13.07 -13.29 13.63
CA GLY A 270 14.03 -14.17 12.97
C GLY A 270 14.22 -15.52 13.65
N GLY A 271 15.42 -16.08 13.53
CA GLY A 271 15.78 -17.39 14.07
C GLY A 271 15.66 -18.54 13.06
N SER A 272 15.81 -19.78 13.51
CA SER A 272 15.83 -20.99 12.67
C SER A 272 14.49 -21.31 11.95
N GLY A 273 13.48 -20.52 12.16
CA GLY A 273 12.24 -20.46 11.40
C GLY A 273 11.72 -19.02 11.52
N PRO A 274 11.15 -18.43 10.46
CA PRO A 274 10.69 -17.06 10.52
C PRO A 274 9.67 -16.91 11.66
N LYS A 275 10.08 -16.25 12.74
CA LYS A 275 9.21 -15.92 13.86
C LYS A 275 8.92 -14.43 13.76
N TYR A 276 7.68 -14.10 13.56
CA TYR A 276 7.17 -12.76 13.60
C TYR A 276 5.82 -12.73 14.31
N VAL A 277 5.43 -11.55 14.71
CA VAL A 277 4.14 -11.28 15.33
C VAL A 277 3.44 -10.23 14.49
N ASP A 278 2.16 -10.46 14.21
CA ASP A 278 1.30 -9.45 13.56
C ASP A 278 0.99 -8.36 14.62
N ALA A 279 1.76 -7.30 14.61
CA ALA A 279 1.64 -6.19 15.55
C ALA A 279 2.35 -4.94 15.03
N VAL A 280 1.83 -3.76 15.38
CA VAL A 280 2.52 -2.48 15.18
C VAL A 280 3.36 -2.18 16.42
N SER A 281 4.63 -1.77 16.26
CA SER A 281 5.49 -1.49 17.41
C SER A 281 5.01 -0.27 18.22
N ASP A 282 5.39 -0.22 19.49
CA ASP A 282 5.05 0.91 20.37
C ASP A 282 5.64 2.24 19.84
N GLU A 283 6.79 2.18 19.20
CA GLU A 283 7.44 3.32 18.54
C GLU A 283 6.58 3.87 17.39
N GLN A 284 6.01 2.99 16.57
CA GLN A 284 5.11 3.38 15.49
C GLN A 284 3.78 3.94 16.03
N ILE A 285 3.24 3.37 17.10
CA ILE A 285 2.04 3.90 17.79
C ILE A 285 2.32 5.32 18.31
N ALA A 286 3.48 5.55 18.95
CA ALA A 286 3.87 6.87 19.43
C ALA A 286 4.13 7.87 18.29
N TRP A 287 4.70 7.41 17.16
CA TRP A 287 4.87 8.21 15.96
C TRP A 287 3.52 8.59 15.35
N LEU A 288 2.63 7.62 15.16
CA LEU A 288 1.29 7.84 14.60
C LEU A 288 0.48 8.83 15.45
N GLN A 289 0.59 8.74 16.77
CA GLN A 289 -0.06 9.71 17.67
C GLN A 289 0.40 11.14 17.40
N LYS A 290 1.70 11.35 17.12
CA LYS A 290 2.24 12.68 16.78
C LYS A 290 1.84 13.13 15.38
N ASP A 291 1.86 12.23 14.40
CA ASP A 291 1.48 12.51 13.02
C ASP A 291 0.00 12.96 12.96
N LEU A 292 -0.88 12.24 13.63
CA LEU A 292 -2.32 12.54 13.70
C LEU A 292 -2.66 13.85 14.46
N MET A 293 -1.72 14.47 15.17
CA MET A 293 -1.93 15.81 15.74
C MET A 293 -2.07 16.90 14.68
N TYR A 294 -1.58 16.64 13.47
CA TYR A 294 -1.65 17.53 12.30
C TYR A 294 -2.76 17.16 11.32
N VAL A 295 -3.65 16.26 11.72
CA VAL A 295 -4.74 15.77 10.85
C VAL A 295 -6.09 16.11 11.49
N ASP A 296 -6.87 16.94 10.81
CA ASP A 296 -8.19 17.33 11.29
C ASP A 296 -9.15 16.14 11.31
N LYS A 297 -10.03 16.10 12.31
CA LYS A 297 -10.98 14.99 12.50
C LYS A 297 -12.09 14.91 11.43
N ASP A 298 -12.26 15.94 10.62
CA ASP A 298 -13.17 15.94 9.47
C ASP A 298 -12.57 15.27 8.22
N LYS A 299 -11.30 14.84 8.27
CA LYS A 299 -10.66 14.02 7.25
C LYS A 299 -10.97 12.54 7.44
N ALA A 300 -10.83 11.78 6.38
CA ALA A 300 -10.83 10.32 6.42
C ALA A 300 -9.40 9.79 6.57
N ILE A 301 -9.28 8.58 7.13
CA ILE A 301 -8.02 7.85 7.24
C ILE A 301 -8.07 6.61 6.34
N VAL A 302 -7.02 6.37 5.58
CA VAL A 302 -6.73 5.07 4.95
C VAL A 302 -5.48 4.51 5.62
N LEU A 303 -5.67 3.47 6.43
CA LEU A 303 -4.58 2.74 7.08
C LEU A 303 -4.16 1.56 6.21
N CYS A 304 -2.90 1.49 5.84
CA CYS A 304 -2.31 0.43 5.03
C CYS A 304 -1.36 -0.42 5.87
N LEU A 305 -1.66 -1.71 5.92
CA LEU A 305 -0.95 -2.73 6.66
C LEU A 305 -0.66 -3.92 5.74
N HIS A 306 0.21 -4.83 6.18
CA HIS A 306 0.37 -6.10 5.49
C HIS A 306 -0.56 -7.18 6.07
N ALA A 307 -0.46 -7.47 7.36
CA ALA A 307 -1.31 -8.44 8.04
C ALA A 307 -2.67 -7.84 8.44
N PRO A 308 -3.78 -8.57 8.28
CA PRO A 308 -5.08 -8.03 8.65
C PRO A 308 -5.24 -7.93 10.17
N THR A 309 -5.79 -6.78 10.62
CA THR A 309 -6.07 -6.55 12.05
C THR A 309 -7.22 -7.40 12.56
N LYS A 310 -8.11 -7.82 11.66
CA LYS A 310 -9.27 -8.66 11.95
C LYS A 310 -9.62 -9.54 10.75
N ARG A 311 -10.16 -10.70 11.04
CA ARG A 311 -10.64 -11.66 10.04
C ARG A 311 -12.01 -12.17 10.45
N ARG A 312 -12.88 -12.44 9.48
CA ARG A 312 -14.24 -12.88 9.78
C ARG A 312 -14.32 -14.30 10.35
N THR A 313 -13.43 -15.17 9.91
CA THR A 313 -13.46 -16.60 10.21
C THR A 313 -12.34 -17.09 11.11
N GLU A 314 -11.39 -16.25 11.46
CA GLU A 314 -10.22 -16.59 12.27
C GLU A 314 -10.13 -15.79 13.56
N THR A 315 -9.65 -16.46 14.61
CA THR A 315 -9.43 -15.87 15.94
C THR A 315 -7.98 -15.42 16.16
N ARG A 316 -7.16 -15.34 15.10
CA ARG A 316 -5.77 -14.88 15.22
C ARG A 316 -5.77 -13.44 15.75
N SER A 317 -5.02 -13.22 16.83
CA SER A 317 -4.94 -11.91 17.46
C SER A 317 -3.87 -11.06 16.77
N PHE A 318 -4.26 -9.88 16.33
CA PHE A 318 -3.33 -8.81 16.01
C PHE A 318 -2.93 -8.12 17.32
N GLY A 319 -1.62 -8.02 17.58
CA GLY A 319 -1.11 -7.35 18.77
C GLY A 319 -1.42 -5.86 18.75
N ASN A 320 -1.70 -5.28 19.90
CA ASN A 320 -2.01 -3.86 20.14
C ASN A 320 -3.09 -3.22 19.23
N ARG A 321 -3.94 -4.02 18.58
CA ARG A 321 -5.06 -3.55 17.73
C ARG A 321 -5.91 -2.47 18.39
N GLU A 322 -6.28 -2.63 19.65
CA GLU A 322 -7.14 -1.68 20.35
C GLU A 322 -6.47 -0.33 20.58
N GLN A 323 -5.15 -0.30 20.78
CA GLN A 323 -4.38 0.94 20.86
C GLN A 323 -4.38 1.67 19.51
N LEU A 324 -4.14 0.93 18.42
CA LEU A 324 -4.20 1.45 17.06
C LEU A 324 -5.59 2.01 16.74
N TYR A 325 -6.65 1.26 17.01
CA TYR A 325 -8.03 1.69 16.76
C TYR A 325 -8.43 2.91 17.60
N ALA A 326 -7.92 3.02 18.83
CA ALA A 326 -8.18 4.19 19.68
C ALA A 326 -7.68 5.49 19.05
N LEU A 327 -6.55 5.48 18.34
CA LEU A 327 -6.02 6.64 17.62
C LEU A 327 -6.86 7.02 16.41
N LEU A 328 -7.49 6.03 15.76
CA LEU A 328 -8.25 6.21 14.52
C LEU A 328 -9.71 6.62 14.77
N ARG A 329 -10.23 6.43 15.97
CA ARG A 329 -11.62 6.81 16.29
C ARG A 329 -11.86 8.32 16.15
N GLY A 330 -13.03 8.67 15.65
CA GLY A 330 -13.50 10.06 15.55
C GLY A 330 -13.09 10.78 14.27
N TYR A 331 -12.36 10.14 13.35
CA TYR A 331 -12.20 10.64 11.98
C TYR A 331 -13.47 10.41 11.16
N ALA A 332 -13.65 11.17 10.08
CA ALA A 332 -14.87 11.16 9.27
C ALA A 332 -15.19 9.78 8.68
N ASP A 333 -14.17 9.04 8.27
CA ASP A 333 -14.25 7.64 7.83
C ASP A 333 -12.89 6.97 8.03
N VAL A 334 -12.85 5.65 8.26
CA VAL A 334 -11.62 4.87 8.40
C VAL A 334 -11.70 3.61 7.56
N GLN A 335 -10.85 3.54 6.57
CA GLN A 335 -10.66 2.36 5.73
C GLN A 335 -9.31 1.73 6.09
N ILE A 336 -9.28 0.42 6.32
CA ILE A 336 -8.07 -0.36 6.60
C ILE A 336 -7.84 -1.29 5.42
N LEU A 337 -6.63 -1.31 4.89
CA LEU A 337 -6.21 -2.15 3.77
C LEU A 337 -5.15 -3.13 4.25
N SER A 338 -5.34 -4.40 3.93
CA SER A 338 -4.37 -5.46 4.26
C SER A 338 -4.29 -6.53 3.16
N GLY A 339 -3.24 -7.34 3.17
CA GLY A 339 -2.98 -8.47 2.27
C GLY A 339 -2.76 -9.77 3.04
N HIS A 340 -1.58 -10.40 2.88
CA HIS A 340 -1.03 -11.50 3.69
C HIS A 340 -1.76 -12.84 3.60
N THR A 341 -3.08 -12.85 3.55
CA THR A 341 -3.87 -14.08 3.68
C THR A 341 -4.04 -14.83 2.37
N HIS A 342 -3.75 -14.20 1.24
CA HIS A 342 -4.01 -14.72 -0.10
C HIS A 342 -5.48 -15.08 -0.35
N TRP A 343 -6.39 -14.32 0.24
CA TRP A 343 -7.82 -14.35 -0.05
C TRP A 343 -8.42 -12.94 -0.07
N ASN A 344 -9.62 -12.78 -0.59
CA ASN A 344 -10.35 -11.52 -0.59
C ASN A 344 -11.44 -11.52 0.48
N SER A 345 -11.51 -10.48 1.29
CA SER A 345 -12.58 -10.33 2.28
C SER A 345 -12.82 -8.86 2.64
N VAL A 346 -14.06 -8.50 2.96
CA VAL A 346 -14.42 -7.16 3.46
C VAL A 346 -15.10 -7.31 4.81
N VAL A 347 -14.50 -6.75 5.85
CA VAL A 347 -15.01 -6.83 7.22
C VAL A 347 -15.55 -5.48 7.66
N THR A 348 -16.87 -5.39 7.83
CA THR A 348 -17.60 -4.16 8.19
C THR A 348 -18.46 -4.30 9.47
N ASP A 349 -18.57 -5.51 10.00
CA ASP A 349 -19.56 -5.92 10.98
C ASP A 349 -18.97 -6.34 12.34
N ASP A 350 -17.77 -5.86 12.65
CA ASP A 350 -17.05 -6.15 13.90
C ASP A 350 -17.38 -5.18 15.07
N GLY A 351 -18.23 -4.19 14.83
CA GLY A 351 -18.58 -3.17 15.82
C GLY A 351 -17.55 -2.05 16.01
N SER A 352 -16.44 -2.04 15.29
CA SER A 352 -15.42 -0.97 15.36
C SER A 352 -15.87 0.32 14.69
N GLY A 353 -16.82 0.26 13.75
CA GLY A 353 -17.19 1.35 12.85
C GLY A 353 -16.17 1.59 11.73
N MET A 354 -15.16 0.74 11.59
CA MET A 354 -14.11 0.81 10.57
C MET A 354 -14.30 -0.32 9.57
N THR A 355 -14.00 -0.05 8.29
CA THR A 355 -14.04 -1.08 7.24
C THR A 355 -12.64 -1.60 6.97
N GLU A 356 -12.43 -2.91 7.05
CA GLU A 356 -11.17 -3.53 6.64
C GLU A 356 -11.34 -4.30 5.34
N HIS A 357 -10.43 -4.07 4.41
CA HIS A 357 -10.33 -4.73 3.12
C HIS A 357 -9.08 -5.61 3.13
N ILE A 358 -9.28 -6.92 3.25
CA ILE A 358 -8.24 -7.89 2.98
C ILE A 358 -8.25 -8.10 1.47
N VAL A 359 -7.20 -7.64 0.80
CA VAL A 359 -7.11 -7.65 -0.66
C VAL A 359 -6.52 -8.97 -1.14
N ALA A 360 -7.18 -9.59 -2.11
CA ALA A 360 -6.69 -10.82 -2.74
C ALA A 360 -5.25 -10.66 -3.24
N ALA A 361 -4.45 -11.69 -3.06
CA ALA A 361 -3.07 -11.69 -3.51
C ALA A 361 -2.96 -11.59 -5.03
N MET A 362 -2.09 -10.71 -5.53
CA MET A 362 -1.78 -10.62 -6.96
C MET A 362 -1.12 -11.90 -7.47
N CYS A 363 -0.36 -12.60 -6.63
CA CYS A 363 0.19 -13.91 -6.96
C CYS A 363 -0.85 -15.06 -6.88
N GLY A 364 -2.08 -14.78 -6.45
CA GLY A 364 -3.08 -15.80 -6.17
C GLY A 364 -2.59 -16.79 -5.11
N ASN A 365 -2.68 -18.08 -5.38
CA ASN A 365 -2.09 -19.13 -4.55
C ASN A 365 -0.65 -19.43 -5.02
N TRP A 366 0.27 -18.43 -4.84
CA TRP A 366 1.70 -18.48 -5.23
C TRP A 366 1.95 -18.76 -6.73
N TRP A 367 1.31 -17.97 -7.59
CA TRP A 367 1.49 -18.05 -9.05
C TRP A 367 1.25 -19.45 -9.65
N GLN A 368 0.25 -20.18 -9.10
CA GLN A 368 -0.18 -21.43 -9.74
C GLN A 368 -0.90 -21.12 -11.07
N PRO A 369 -0.93 -22.08 -12.01
CA PRO A 369 -1.48 -21.87 -13.37
C PRO A 369 -2.94 -21.38 -13.41
N GLU A 370 -3.73 -21.71 -12.41
CA GLU A 370 -5.13 -21.31 -12.31
C GLU A 370 -5.30 -19.82 -12.05
N LEU A 371 -4.25 -19.12 -11.57
CA LEU A 371 -4.24 -17.70 -11.25
C LEU A 371 -5.43 -17.28 -10.37
N ILE A 372 -5.67 -18.05 -9.33
CA ILE A 372 -6.70 -17.81 -8.31
C ILE A 372 -6.09 -17.87 -6.91
N CYS A 373 -6.73 -17.19 -5.96
CA CYS A 373 -6.41 -17.29 -4.55
C CYS A 373 -6.86 -18.63 -3.95
N SER A 374 -6.43 -18.93 -2.74
CA SER A 374 -6.73 -20.20 -2.07
C SER A 374 -8.23 -20.43 -1.87
N GLU A 375 -9.03 -19.38 -1.75
CA GLU A 375 -10.50 -19.40 -1.61
C GLU A 375 -11.25 -19.23 -2.94
N GLY A 376 -10.51 -19.20 -4.06
CA GLY A 376 -11.06 -19.23 -5.41
C GLY A 376 -11.27 -17.87 -6.08
N THR A 377 -11.03 -16.74 -5.42
CA THR A 377 -11.03 -15.42 -6.06
C THR A 377 -9.94 -15.38 -7.13
N PRO A 378 -10.24 -15.00 -8.39
CA PRO A 378 -9.22 -14.79 -9.41
C PRO A 378 -8.24 -13.69 -8.99
N ILE A 379 -6.98 -13.76 -9.45
CA ILE A 379 -6.02 -12.68 -9.22
C ILE A 379 -6.58 -11.35 -9.73
N GLY A 380 -6.25 -10.28 -9.00
CA GLY A 380 -6.80 -8.97 -9.33
C GLY A 380 -6.32 -7.88 -8.39
N TYR A 381 -7.06 -6.79 -8.39
CA TYR A 381 -6.77 -5.61 -7.60
C TYR A 381 -8.05 -4.91 -7.17
N LYS A 382 -7.98 -4.17 -6.09
CA LYS A 382 -9.13 -3.45 -5.54
C LYS A 382 -9.02 -1.97 -5.85
N ILE A 383 -10.08 -1.43 -6.43
CA ILE A 383 -10.17 -0.05 -6.89
C ILE A 383 -11.01 0.72 -5.90
N PHE A 384 -10.53 1.89 -5.49
CA PHE A 384 -11.24 2.82 -4.63
C PHE A 384 -11.43 4.15 -5.34
N ASP A 385 -12.67 4.55 -5.49
CA ASP A 385 -13.07 5.88 -5.97
C ASP A 385 -13.38 6.75 -4.74
N VAL A 386 -12.63 7.85 -4.58
CA VAL A 386 -12.73 8.77 -3.45
C VAL A 386 -13.35 10.08 -3.89
N ASP A 387 -14.33 10.58 -3.14
CA ASP A 387 -14.93 11.90 -3.29
C ASP A 387 -15.03 12.57 -1.91
N GLY A 388 -14.14 13.49 -1.62
CA GLY A 388 -13.97 14.07 -0.29
C GLY A 388 -13.53 13.02 0.73
N THR A 389 -14.44 12.65 1.63
CA THR A 389 -14.22 11.59 2.64
C THR A 389 -15.04 10.33 2.37
N SER A 390 -15.71 10.26 1.23
CA SER A 390 -16.56 9.13 0.86
C SER A 390 -15.81 8.17 -0.05
N PHE A 391 -15.95 6.87 0.20
CA PHE A 391 -15.31 5.82 -0.57
C PHE A 391 -16.34 4.94 -1.26
N LYS A 392 -16.05 4.60 -2.52
CA LYS A 392 -16.67 3.48 -3.23
C LYS A 392 -15.56 2.55 -3.68
N TRP A 393 -15.81 1.26 -3.62
CA TRP A 393 -14.81 0.27 -4.03
C TRP A 393 -15.41 -0.85 -4.85
N LYS A 394 -14.54 -1.54 -5.58
CA LYS A 394 -14.85 -2.74 -6.33
C LYS A 394 -13.57 -3.56 -6.53
N TYR A 395 -13.73 -4.87 -6.64
CA TYR A 395 -12.65 -5.74 -7.06
C TYR A 395 -12.66 -5.89 -8.57
N LYS A 396 -11.49 -5.91 -9.22
CA LYS A 396 -11.36 -6.22 -10.63
C LYS A 396 -10.38 -7.37 -10.83
N CYS A 397 -10.86 -8.46 -11.45
CA CYS A 397 -10.02 -9.59 -11.83
C CYS A 397 -9.15 -9.24 -13.05
N VAL A 398 -7.88 -9.63 -13.02
CA VAL A 398 -6.96 -9.47 -14.16
C VAL A 398 -7.52 -10.20 -15.40
N GLY A 399 -7.46 -9.54 -16.55
CA GLY A 399 -7.94 -10.07 -17.82
C GLY A 399 -9.45 -10.21 -17.95
N GLN A 400 -10.24 -9.78 -16.95
CA GLN A 400 -11.70 -9.88 -16.96
C GLN A 400 -12.36 -8.49 -16.95
N PRO A 401 -13.57 -8.34 -17.48
CA PRO A 401 -14.32 -7.09 -17.36
C PRO A 401 -14.72 -6.82 -15.90
N GLU A 402 -14.98 -5.55 -15.57
CA GLU A 402 -15.40 -5.12 -14.20
C GLU A 402 -16.68 -5.83 -13.73
N GLN A 403 -17.53 -6.28 -14.64
CA GLN A 403 -18.78 -6.98 -14.36
C GLN A 403 -18.56 -8.42 -13.88
N TYR A 404 -17.35 -8.96 -14.02
CA TYR A 404 -17.03 -10.29 -13.54
C TYR A 404 -16.78 -10.27 -12.01
N GLN A 405 -17.89 -10.32 -11.25
CA GLN A 405 -17.88 -10.22 -9.79
C GLN A 405 -18.23 -11.53 -9.09
N MET A 406 -18.45 -12.61 -9.86
CA MET A 406 -18.85 -13.89 -9.31
C MET A 406 -18.53 -15.03 -10.26
N ARG A 407 -18.37 -16.23 -9.72
CA ARG A 407 -18.32 -17.51 -10.45
C ARG A 407 -19.46 -18.39 -10.00
N VAL A 408 -20.19 -18.96 -10.96
CA VAL A 408 -21.31 -19.83 -10.70
C VAL A 408 -20.95 -21.26 -11.05
N TYR A 409 -21.29 -22.17 -10.18
CA TYR A 409 -21.17 -23.61 -10.37
C TYR A 409 -22.56 -24.20 -10.53
N PRO A 410 -22.89 -24.74 -11.72
CA PRO A 410 -24.19 -25.33 -12.00
C PRO A 410 -24.48 -26.56 -11.14
N LEU A 411 -25.73 -26.97 -11.16
CA LEU A 411 -26.19 -28.19 -10.51
C LEU A 411 -25.39 -29.41 -11.00
N GLY A 412 -24.95 -30.26 -10.09
CA GLY A 412 -24.16 -31.47 -10.41
C GLY A 412 -22.65 -31.30 -10.33
N GLU A 413 -22.12 -30.10 -10.29
CA GLU A 413 -20.72 -29.89 -9.96
C GLU A 413 -20.49 -30.18 -8.48
N ARG A 414 -19.47 -30.98 -8.16
CA ARG A 414 -19.23 -31.52 -6.81
C ARG A 414 -18.10 -30.75 -6.12
N ILE A 415 -18.39 -30.09 -5.01
CA ILE A 415 -17.38 -29.55 -4.09
C ILE A 415 -17.04 -30.56 -3.00
N ASN A 416 -18.04 -31.13 -2.42
CA ASN A 416 -17.98 -32.29 -1.57
C ASN A 416 -19.31 -33.07 -1.68
N ILE A 417 -19.32 -34.25 -1.13
CA ILE A 417 -20.40 -35.23 -1.23
C ILE A 417 -21.75 -34.72 -0.67
N LEU A 418 -21.76 -33.60 0.05
CA LEU A 418 -22.92 -33.18 0.83
C LEU A 418 -23.94 -32.30 0.07
N ARG A 419 -23.61 -31.77 -1.13
CA ARG A 419 -24.49 -30.80 -1.82
C ARG A 419 -24.62 -30.98 -3.34
N PRO A 420 -24.83 -32.20 -3.86
CA PRO A 420 -24.84 -32.44 -5.31
C PRO A 420 -26.05 -31.84 -6.05
N LYS A 421 -27.05 -31.30 -5.32
CA LYS A 421 -28.27 -30.70 -5.87
C LYS A 421 -28.35 -29.19 -5.71
N ASN A 422 -27.26 -28.55 -5.34
CA ASN A 422 -27.21 -27.11 -5.17
C ASN A 422 -26.53 -26.44 -6.35
N VAL A 423 -27.00 -25.25 -6.71
CA VAL A 423 -26.23 -24.27 -7.47
C VAL A 423 -25.41 -23.47 -6.48
N VAL A 424 -24.12 -23.34 -6.73
CA VAL A 424 -23.14 -22.69 -5.83
C VAL A 424 -22.56 -21.47 -6.51
N LEU A 425 -22.28 -20.45 -5.73
CA LEU A 425 -21.80 -19.16 -6.19
C LEU A 425 -20.65 -18.69 -5.29
N ASN A 426 -19.55 -18.25 -5.88
CA ASN A 426 -18.50 -17.49 -5.24
C ASN A 426 -18.63 -16.01 -5.64
N VAL A 427 -18.70 -15.08 -4.67
CA VAL A 427 -18.87 -13.63 -4.91
C VAL A 427 -17.68 -12.88 -4.33
N TRP A 428 -16.80 -12.36 -5.19
CA TRP A 428 -15.45 -11.91 -4.81
C TRP A 428 -15.40 -10.87 -3.70
N ASP A 429 -16.13 -9.79 -3.83
CA ASP A 429 -15.98 -8.59 -2.99
C ASP A 429 -17.17 -8.39 -2.04
N TRP A 430 -17.81 -9.49 -1.69
CA TRP A 430 -19.01 -9.50 -0.86
C TRP A 430 -18.76 -8.95 0.55
N ASP A 431 -19.70 -8.15 1.01
CA ASP A 431 -19.88 -7.77 2.41
C ASP A 431 -21.36 -7.97 2.84
N PRO A 432 -21.69 -7.92 4.16
CA PRO A 432 -23.05 -8.20 4.66
C PRO A 432 -24.17 -7.34 4.09
N SER A 433 -23.86 -6.21 3.45
CA SER A 433 -24.87 -5.34 2.81
C SER A 433 -25.26 -5.78 1.40
N TRP A 434 -24.49 -6.70 0.79
CA TRP A 434 -24.79 -7.18 -0.56
C TRP A 434 -26.00 -8.12 -0.56
N LYS A 435 -26.79 -8.09 -1.64
CA LYS A 435 -27.86 -9.04 -1.90
C LYS A 435 -27.43 -10.06 -2.92
N VAL A 436 -27.56 -11.33 -2.58
CA VAL A 436 -27.26 -12.46 -3.46
C VAL A 436 -28.53 -13.26 -3.64
N GLU A 437 -29.09 -13.28 -4.86
CA GLU A 437 -30.44 -13.72 -5.14
C GLU A 437 -30.51 -14.59 -6.39
N TYR A 438 -31.54 -15.45 -6.47
CA TYR A 438 -31.85 -16.26 -7.65
C TYR A 438 -33.33 -16.20 -7.98
N SER A 439 -33.65 -16.47 -9.23
CA SER A 439 -35.02 -16.56 -9.77
C SER A 439 -35.18 -17.80 -10.63
N GLU A 440 -36.27 -18.51 -10.44
CA GLU A 440 -36.69 -19.70 -11.20
C GLU A 440 -37.74 -19.38 -12.26
N ASP A 441 -38.27 -18.16 -12.28
CA ASP A 441 -39.37 -17.68 -13.13
C ASP A 441 -38.93 -16.57 -14.09
N ASN A 442 -37.75 -16.70 -14.65
CA ASN A 442 -37.17 -15.77 -15.62
C ASN A 442 -36.98 -14.33 -15.09
N GLY A 443 -36.80 -14.16 -13.76
CA GLY A 443 -36.51 -12.88 -13.13
C GLY A 443 -37.74 -12.10 -12.67
N GLN A 444 -38.91 -12.73 -12.63
CA GLN A 444 -40.13 -12.10 -12.11
C GLN A 444 -40.09 -12.03 -10.57
N ASN A 445 -39.66 -13.11 -9.93
CA ASN A 445 -39.49 -13.17 -8.48
C ASN A 445 -38.09 -13.63 -8.10
N TYR A 446 -37.47 -12.94 -7.16
CA TYR A 446 -36.14 -13.28 -6.64
C TYR A 446 -36.23 -13.73 -5.19
N ARG A 447 -35.40 -14.72 -4.85
CA ARG A 447 -35.22 -15.26 -3.49
C ARG A 447 -33.75 -15.18 -3.10
N SER A 448 -33.47 -14.91 -1.82
CA SER A 448 -32.10 -14.88 -1.31
C SER A 448 -31.44 -16.25 -1.38
N MET A 449 -30.18 -16.29 -1.76
CA MET A 449 -29.33 -17.47 -1.62
C MET A 449 -28.83 -17.60 -0.19
N PHE A 450 -28.50 -18.81 0.23
CA PHE A 450 -27.92 -19.09 1.55
C PHE A 450 -26.40 -18.93 1.50
N ARG A 451 -25.83 -18.20 2.47
CA ARG A 451 -24.38 -18.10 2.63
C ARG A 451 -23.84 -19.33 3.40
N SER A 452 -22.66 -19.79 3.03
CA SER A 452 -21.90 -20.80 3.75
C SER A 452 -20.56 -20.23 4.21
N LEU A 453 -20.16 -20.49 5.45
CA LEU A 453 -18.91 -20.03 6.03
C LEU A 453 -17.77 -21.05 5.90
N ASN A 454 -18.10 -22.30 5.53
CA ASN A 454 -17.18 -23.43 5.49
C ASN A 454 -17.34 -24.22 4.19
N MET A 455 -17.31 -23.50 3.08
CA MET A 455 -17.38 -24.10 1.74
C MET A 455 -16.13 -23.72 0.95
N TYR A 456 -15.54 -24.70 0.30
CA TYR A 456 -14.50 -24.48 -0.67
C TYR A 456 -15.07 -24.00 -2.01
N ASP A 457 -14.34 -23.13 -2.69
CA ASP A 457 -14.55 -22.90 -4.12
C ASP A 457 -14.18 -24.16 -4.91
N ILE A 458 -15.03 -24.56 -5.88
CA ILE A 458 -14.83 -25.81 -6.64
C ILE A 458 -13.53 -25.78 -7.43
N THR A 459 -13.23 -24.63 -8.07
CA THR A 459 -12.02 -24.50 -8.88
C THR A 459 -10.78 -24.60 -7.99
N ALA A 460 -10.79 -23.89 -6.86
CA ALA A 460 -9.67 -23.94 -5.93
C ALA A 460 -9.49 -25.34 -5.31
N TYR A 461 -10.58 -25.97 -4.93
CA TYR A 461 -10.52 -27.34 -4.39
C TYR A 461 -9.99 -28.35 -5.42
N ASN A 462 -10.44 -28.27 -6.67
CA ASN A 462 -9.97 -29.16 -7.73
C ASN A 462 -8.50 -28.90 -8.10
N ALA A 463 -8.04 -27.66 -8.00
CA ALA A 463 -6.67 -27.29 -8.31
C ALA A 463 -5.67 -27.63 -7.18
N PHE A 464 -6.05 -27.37 -5.93
CA PHE A 464 -5.10 -27.37 -4.80
C PHE A 464 -5.39 -28.42 -3.72
N GLY A 465 -6.59 -29.01 -3.69
CA GLY A 465 -7.03 -29.88 -2.61
C GLY A 465 -7.23 -29.16 -1.27
N ALA A 466 -7.93 -29.79 -0.36
CA ALA A 466 -8.12 -29.28 0.99
C ALA A 466 -6.93 -29.60 1.90
N LYS A 467 -6.83 -28.89 3.02
CA LYS A 467 -5.82 -29.14 4.05
C LYS A 467 -5.89 -30.59 4.55
N GLY A 468 -4.77 -31.27 4.45
CA GLY A 468 -4.65 -32.68 4.85
C GLY A 468 -5.01 -33.69 3.75
N ASP A 469 -5.39 -33.23 2.56
CA ASP A 469 -5.59 -34.11 1.40
C ASP A 469 -4.24 -34.39 0.72
N ASN A 470 -3.65 -35.54 1.05
CA ASN A 470 -2.36 -35.97 0.53
C ASN A 470 -2.42 -36.50 -0.93
N THR A 471 -3.59 -36.46 -1.56
CA THR A 471 -3.76 -36.94 -2.95
C THR A 471 -3.34 -35.91 -4.00
N PHE A 472 -3.17 -34.64 -3.60
CA PHE A 472 -2.74 -33.57 -4.48
C PHE A 472 -1.21 -33.49 -4.53
N PRO A 473 -0.60 -33.61 -5.72
CA PRO A 473 0.86 -33.62 -5.88
C PRO A 473 1.46 -32.21 -5.85
N VAL A 474 1.04 -31.37 -4.91
CA VAL A 474 1.62 -30.05 -4.78
C VAL A 474 2.91 -30.20 -3.97
N GLY A 475 4.05 -29.94 -4.58
CA GLY A 475 5.37 -30.03 -3.95
C GLY A 475 5.60 -29.04 -2.78
N ARG A 476 4.56 -28.31 -2.39
CA ARG A 476 4.53 -27.34 -1.30
C ARG A 476 3.26 -27.55 -0.47
N THR A 477 3.44 -27.92 0.78
CA THR A 477 2.34 -28.27 1.69
C THR A 477 1.40 -27.13 2.05
N TRP A 478 1.78 -25.88 1.77
CA TRP A 478 0.96 -24.70 2.04
C TRP A 478 0.10 -24.25 0.85
N ILE A 479 0.35 -24.76 -0.37
CA ILE A 479 -0.52 -24.52 -1.52
C ILE A 479 -1.74 -25.43 -1.41
N GLN A 480 -2.79 -24.92 -0.78
CA GLN A 480 -4.03 -25.65 -0.52
C GLN A 480 -5.21 -24.71 -0.72
N ALA A 481 -6.38 -25.28 -1.04
CA ALA A 481 -7.62 -24.53 -1.01
C ALA A 481 -8.00 -24.19 0.43
N SER A 482 -8.56 -23.01 0.63
CA SER A 482 -9.16 -22.58 1.89
C SER A 482 -10.67 -22.42 1.79
N GLU A 483 -11.36 -22.57 2.91
CA GLU A 483 -12.78 -22.24 3.00
C GLU A 483 -12.97 -20.73 2.83
N SER A 484 -14.06 -20.35 2.16
CA SER A 484 -14.40 -18.95 1.88
C SER A 484 -15.60 -18.51 2.68
N ASP A 485 -15.63 -17.24 3.09
CA ASP A 485 -16.75 -16.62 3.78
C ASP A 485 -17.76 -15.94 2.84
N HIS A 486 -17.50 -15.96 1.53
CA HIS A 486 -18.34 -15.36 0.49
C HIS A 486 -18.88 -16.38 -0.54
N MET A 487 -19.06 -17.63 -0.08
CA MET A 487 -19.74 -18.68 -0.84
C MET A 487 -21.24 -18.71 -0.57
N PHE A 488 -22.02 -18.87 -1.63
CA PHE A 488 -23.47 -18.90 -1.59
C PHE A 488 -24.00 -20.14 -2.29
N TYR A 489 -25.20 -20.57 -1.90
CA TYR A 489 -25.88 -21.67 -2.57
C TYR A 489 -27.40 -21.51 -2.54
N CYS A 490 -28.05 -22.08 -3.54
CA CYS A 490 -29.48 -22.34 -3.52
C CYS A 490 -29.77 -23.77 -3.98
N ARG A 491 -30.92 -24.26 -3.55
CA ARG A 491 -31.46 -25.53 -4.05
C ARG A 491 -32.72 -25.25 -4.85
N PRO A 492 -32.59 -25.24 -6.15
CA PRO A 492 -33.71 -24.91 -7.01
C PRO A 492 -34.78 -26.00 -7.00
N SER A 493 -36.02 -25.65 -7.32
CA SER A 493 -37.12 -26.60 -7.54
C SER A 493 -36.91 -27.33 -8.85
N ILE A 494 -37.06 -28.64 -8.91
CA ILE A 494 -36.91 -29.44 -10.13
C ILE A 494 -38.30 -29.70 -10.71
N PRO A 495 -38.51 -29.62 -12.06
CA PRO A 495 -37.56 -29.35 -13.14
C PRO A 495 -37.64 -27.91 -13.67
N TYR A 496 -36.51 -27.23 -13.81
CA TYR A 496 -36.45 -26.01 -14.62
C TYR A 496 -35.18 -25.98 -15.45
N ASN A 497 -35.26 -25.29 -16.57
CA ASN A 497 -34.19 -25.30 -17.57
C ASN A 497 -33.23 -24.12 -17.37
N GLN A 498 -33.61 -23.10 -16.61
CA GLN A 498 -32.90 -21.84 -16.51
C GLN A 498 -33.06 -21.20 -15.15
N LEU A 499 -31.93 -20.76 -14.56
CA LEU A 499 -31.88 -20.04 -13.30
C LEU A 499 -31.23 -18.68 -13.55
N LYS A 500 -31.88 -17.60 -13.17
CA LYS A 500 -31.26 -16.26 -13.14
C LYS A 500 -30.66 -16.01 -11.78
N ILE A 501 -29.41 -15.58 -11.74
CA ILE A 501 -28.71 -15.15 -10.54
C ILE A 501 -28.48 -13.66 -10.62
N ARG A 502 -28.70 -12.96 -9.53
CA ARG A 502 -28.48 -11.54 -9.38
C ARG A 502 -27.74 -11.24 -8.09
N VAL A 503 -26.67 -10.46 -8.21
CA VAL A 503 -25.89 -9.95 -7.07
C VAL A 503 -25.96 -8.44 -7.10
N THR A 504 -26.33 -7.81 -6.00
CA THR A 504 -26.38 -6.35 -5.89
C THR A 504 -25.41 -5.90 -4.80
N SER A 505 -24.44 -5.08 -5.17
CA SER A 505 -23.42 -4.57 -4.25
C SER A 505 -24.00 -3.54 -3.27
N ARG A 506 -23.23 -3.16 -2.24
CA ARG A 506 -23.59 -2.10 -1.30
C ARG A 506 -23.82 -0.74 -1.98
N PHE A 507 -23.22 -0.52 -3.13
CA PHE A 507 -23.35 0.71 -3.92
C PHE A 507 -24.47 0.65 -4.96
N GLY A 508 -25.27 -0.42 -4.97
CA GLY A 508 -26.38 -0.61 -5.89
C GLY A 508 -25.99 -1.12 -7.28
N ASN A 509 -24.72 -1.43 -7.52
CA ASN A 509 -24.30 -2.05 -8.77
C ASN A 509 -24.86 -3.47 -8.86
N MET A 510 -25.46 -3.80 -9.99
CA MET A 510 -26.13 -5.07 -10.21
C MET A 510 -25.34 -5.92 -11.22
N PHE A 511 -25.04 -7.14 -10.81
CA PHE A 511 -24.38 -8.15 -11.64
C PHE A 511 -25.31 -9.33 -11.80
N SER A 512 -25.51 -9.83 -13.01
CA SER A 512 -26.43 -10.93 -13.26
C SER A 512 -25.89 -11.92 -14.27
N THR A 513 -26.27 -13.17 -14.09
CA THR A 513 -25.97 -14.23 -15.04
C THR A 513 -27.16 -15.20 -15.13
N THR A 514 -27.18 -15.98 -16.18
CA THR A 514 -28.18 -17.04 -16.39
C THR A 514 -27.47 -18.37 -16.45
N VAL A 515 -27.90 -19.29 -15.62
CA VAL A 515 -27.40 -20.67 -15.60
C VAL A 515 -28.40 -21.55 -16.30
N ASN A 516 -27.95 -22.25 -17.34
CA ASN A 516 -28.74 -23.31 -18.00
C ASN A 516 -28.47 -24.61 -17.25
N ILE A 517 -29.51 -25.16 -16.68
CA ILE A 517 -29.44 -26.45 -15.98
C ILE A 517 -29.94 -27.48 -17.00
N GLN A 518 -29.01 -28.18 -17.61
CA GLN A 518 -29.36 -29.34 -18.43
C GLN A 518 -29.74 -30.47 -17.48
N ASN A 519 -30.80 -31.18 -17.84
CA ASN A 519 -31.33 -32.31 -17.09
C ASN A 519 -30.21 -33.27 -16.66
N LEU A 520 -30.06 -33.42 -15.33
CA LEU A 520 -29.29 -34.52 -14.74
C LEU A 520 -30.08 -35.81 -14.83
#